data_5b11cffb7e4ee4a1834624a58c57df03
#
_entry.id   5b11cffb7e4ee4a1834624a58c57df03
#
_cell.length_a   1.000
_cell.length_b   1.000
_cell.length_c   1.000
_cell.angle_alpha   90.00
_cell.angle_beta   90.00
_cell.angle_gamma   90.00
#
_symmetry.space_group_name_H-M   'P 1'
#
loop_
_entity.id
_entity.type
_entity.pdbx_description
1 polymer ?
#
loop_
_entity_poly.entity_id
_entity_poly.type
_entity_poly.pdbx_seq_one_letter_code
_entity_poly.pdbx_strand_id
1 'polypeptide(L)'
;MQEIVNDILTWAWFSEPHGYNFNGLLVRHAAGNICIDPVEPTDEVLDELARHGVSRILLTNRNHVRAANRVRARTGARTAIHPDDAAHARGQGAELDDELRIGEKCGPLVVVGVPGKSPGEVALHWPERRILVVGDCIIGNPPGRCGLLRESVMDDPRRLRQSVRSLLALDFDTLLVGDGMPILHGAKERLKELVDTFEK
;
A
#
# COMPACT_ATOMS: atom_id res chain seq x y z
N MET A 1 9.23 14.99 -3.11
CA MET A 1 8.95 13.58 -3.51
C MET A 1 9.76 13.21 -4.74
N GLN A 2 9.91 11.90 -5.03
CA GLN A 2 10.61 11.38 -6.22
C GLN A 2 9.62 10.59 -7.10
N GLU A 3 9.61 10.82 -8.41
CA GLU A 3 8.84 10.01 -9.34
C GLU A 3 9.57 8.67 -9.57
N ILE A 4 8.89 7.54 -9.29
CA ILE A 4 9.46 6.17 -9.39
C ILE A 4 8.98 5.42 -10.64
N VAL A 5 7.77 5.72 -11.08
CA VAL A 5 7.19 5.36 -12.39
C VAL A 5 6.33 6.54 -12.84
N ASN A 6 6.03 6.65 -14.13
CA ASN A 6 5.19 7.75 -14.63
C ASN A 6 3.93 7.92 -13.78
N ASP A 7 3.64 9.17 -13.38
CA ASP A 7 2.48 9.55 -12.58
C ASP A 7 2.41 8.94 -11.18
N ILE A 8 3.48 8.29 -10.69
CA ILE A 8 3.55 7.83 -9.30
C ILE A 8 4.82 8.38 -8.65
N LEU A 9 4.60 9.21 -7.62
CA LEU A 9 5.65 9.75 -6.78
C LEU A 9 5.68 9.00 -5.45
N THR A 10 6.86 8.96 -4.85
CA THR A 10 7.06 8.36 -3.52
C THR A 10 7.87 9.29 -2.62
N TRP A 11 7.69 9.10 -1.34
CA TRP A 11 8.61 9.55 -0.29
C TRP A 11 8.75 8.43 0.74
N ALA A 12 9.82 8.45 1.48
CA ALA A 12 10.12 7.40 2.43
C ALA A 12 10.42 7.96 3.81
N TRP A 13 10.11 7.14 4.82
CA TRP A 13 10.55 7.32 6.20
C TRP A 13 11.33 6.06 6.61
N PHE A 14 12.58 6.25 7.06
CA PHE A 14 13.42 5.13 7.48
C PHE A 14 13.00 4.64 8.87
N SER A 15 12.69 3.36 8.96
CA SER A 15 12.33 2.70 10.22
C SER A 15 13.55 2.04 10.83
N GLU A 16 14.17 2.70 11.81
CA GLU A 16 15.34 2.17 12.53
C GLU A 16 15.13 0.75 13.10
N PRO A 17 13.96 0.43 13.72
CA PRO A 17 13.73 -0.92 14.24
C PRO A 17 13.65 -2.01 13.18
N HIS A 18 13.28 -1.65 11.93
CA HIS A 18 13.10 -2.59 10.83
C HIS A 18 14.29 -2.64 9.89
N GLY A 19 15.12 -1.57 9.86
CA GLY A 19 16.29 -1.46 9.02
C GLY A 19 15.98 -1.23 7.52
N TYR A 20 14.76 -0.76 7.20
CA TYR A 20 14.34 -0.40 5.84
C TYR A 20 13.33 0.74 5.84
N ASN A 21 13.10 1.29 4.65
CA ASN A 21 12.16 2.39 4.46
C ASN A 21 10.71 1.90 4.48
N PHE A 22 9.85 2.72 5.11
CA PHE A 22 8.42 2.74 4.85
C PHE A 22 8.12 3.77 3.77
N ASN A 23 7.21 3.47 2.85
CA ASN A 23 6.94 4.28 1.66
C ASN A 23 5.51 4.81 1.67
N GLY A 24 5.37 6.12 1.40
CA GLY A 24 4.11 6.72 1.00
C GLY A 24 4.11 6.93 -0.51
N LEU A 25 2.95 6.82 -1.14
CA LEU A 25 2.80 6.96 -2.58
C LEU A 25 1.78 8.05 -2.92
N LEU A 26 2.04 8.79 -4.01
CA LEU A 26 1.08 9.68 -4.65
C LEU A 26 0.88 9.22 -6.09
N VAL A 27 -0.33 8.76 -6.41
CA VAL A 27 -0.77 8.43 -7.78
C VAL A 27 -1.44 9.67 -8.37
N ARG A 28 -0.88 10.21 -9.44
CA ARG A 28 -1.48 11.30 -10.22
C ARG A 28 -2.45 10.72 -11.24
N HIS A 29 -3.69 11.24 -11.26
CA HIS A 29 -4.70 10.78 -12.20
C HIS A 29 -5.75 11.87 -12.50
N ALA A 30 -6.27 11.92 -13.73
CA ALA A 30 -7.24 12.93 -14.16
C ALA A 30 -8.54 12.94 -13.34
N ALA A 31 -8.94 11.79 -12.76
CA ALA A 31 -10.11 11.68 -11.88
C ALA A 31 -9.83 12.12 -10.43
N GLY A 32 -8.66 12.67 -10.15
CA GLY A 32 -8.20 13.09 -8.82
C GLY A 32 -6.98 12.29 -8.35
N ASN A 33 -6.05 12.98 -7.70
CA ASN A 33 -4.83 12.37 -7.19
C ASN A 33 -5.10 11.59 -5.89
N ILE A 34 -4.42 10.46 -5.75
CA ILE A 34 -4.63 9.50 -4.67
C ILE A 34 -3.33 9.33 -3.89
N CYS A 35 -3.38 9.58 -2.59
CA CYS A 35 -2.29 9.26 -1.67
C CYS A 35 -2.54 7.86 -1.09
N ILE A 36 -1.51 7.01 -1.05
CA ILE A 36 -1.61 5.64 -0.51
C ILE A 36 -0.61 5.50 0.64
N ASP A 37 -1.10 5.02 1.78
CA ASP A 37 -0.32 4.68 2.97
C ASP A 37 0.70 5.76 3.38
N PRO A 38 0.27 7.02 3.60
CA PRO A 38 1.20 8.10 3.86
C PRO A 38 2.04 7.86 5.10
N VAL A 39 3.36 7.80 4.91
CA VAL A 39 4.35 7.78 5.99
C VAL A 39 4.69 9.22 6.41
N GLU A 40 5.36 9.39 7.55
CA GLU A 40 5.68 10.71 8.09
C GLU A 40 6.38 11.59 7.04
N PRO A 41 5.71 12.67 6.57
CA PRO A 41 6.28 13.56 5.57
C PRO A 41 7.10 14.68 6.23
N THR A 42 8.11 15.20 5.52
CA THR A 42 8.64 16.51 5.83
C THR A 42 7.63 17.60 5.46
N ASP A 43 7.83 18.83 5.93
CA ASP A 43 6.94 19.95 5.59
C ASP A 43 6.95 20.23 4.08
N GLU A 44 8.10 20.08 3.40
CA GLU A 44 8.22 20.21 1.94
C GLU A 44 7.39 19.17 1.19
N VAL A 45 7.40 17.91 1.66
CA VAL A 45 6.58 16.81 1.08
C VAL A 45 5.10 17.09 1.31
N LEU A 46 4.74 17.59 2.49
CA LEU A 46 3.36 17.94 2.81
C LEU A 46 2.83 19.08 1.94
N ASP A 47 3.66 20.10 1.71
CA ASP A 47 3.36 21.22 0.82
C ASP A 47 3.28 20.77 -0.65
N GLU A 48 4.12 19.83 -1.05
CA GLU A 48 4.09 19.23 -2.38
C GLU A 48 2.80 18.43 -2.61
N LEU A 49 2.38 17.60 -1.64
CA LEU A 49 1.10 16.90 -1.66
C LEU A 49 -0.09 17.88 -1.80
N ALA A 50 -0.06 18.98 -1.05
CA ALA A 50 -1.11 20.02 -1.14
C ALA A 50 -1.13 20.71 -2.53
N ARG A 51 0.04 20.99 -3.10
CA ARG A 51 0.13 21.59 -4.46
C ARG A 51 -0.35 20.66 -5.55
N HIS A 52 -0.13 19.33 -5.40
CA HIS A 52 -0.68 18.33 -6.31
C HIS A 52 -2.21 18.20 -6.20
N GLY A 53 -2.80 18.55 -5.05
CA GLY A 53 -4.24 18.44 -4.84
C GLY A 53 -4.67 16.99 -4.62
N VAL A 54 -4.34 16.41 -3.46
CA VAL A 54 -4.78 15.06 -3.09
C VAL A 54 -6.30 15.06 -2.85
N SER A 55 -7.03 14.19 -3.52
CA SER A 55 -8.48 14.05 -3.37
C SER A 55 -8.86 12.91 -2.41
N ARG A 56 -8.08 11.85 -2.38
CA ARG A 56 -8.32 10.66 -1.54
C ARG A 56 -7.03 10.14 -0.91
N ILE A 57 -7.15 9.62 0.30
CA ILE A 57 -6.13 8.85 1.00
C ILE A 57 -6.65 7.44 1.12
N LEU A 58 -5.92 6.44 0.61
CA LEU A 58 -6.26 5.02 0.71
C LEU A 58 -5.31 4.35 1.68
N LEU A 59 -5.85 3.66 2.68
CA LEU A 59 -5.10 2.87 3.65
C LEU A 59 -5.24 1.40 3.30
N THR A 60 -4.12 0.72 3.01
CA THR A 60 -4.14 -0.69 2.60
C THR A 60 -4.42 -1.63 3.76
N ASN A 61 -4.11 -1.23 5.00
CA ASN A 61 -4.44 -1.97 6.21
C ASN A 61 -4.52 -1.06 7.45
N ARG A 62 -4.98 -1.62 8.56
CA ARG A 62 -5.22 -0.93 9.84
C ARG A 62 -3.97 -0.33 10.50
N ASN A 63 -2.76 -0.78 10.13
CA ASN A 63 -1.50 -0.28 10.69
C ASN A 63 -0.91 0.89 9.88
N HIS A 64 -1.47 1.19 8.70
CA HIS A 64 -0.99 2.24 7.81
C HIS A 64 -1.67 3.61 8.04
N VAL A 65 -2.30 3.80 9.19
CA VAL A 65 -2.86 5.10 9.61
C VAL A 65 -1.78 6.20 9.64
N ARG A 66 -0.64 5.90 10.23
CA ARG A 66 0.62 6.69 10.21
C ARG A 66 0.34 8.21 10.10
N ALA A 67 0.71 8.85 8.98
CA ALA A 67 0.52 10.27 8.75
C ALA A 67 -0.81 10.65 8.02
N ALA A 68 -1.76 9.73 7.91
CA ALA A 68 -3.00 9.97 7.15
C ALA A 68 -3.76 11.22 7.61
N ASN A 69 -3.95 11.41 8.92
CA ASN A 69 -4.64 12.59 9.45
C ASN A 69 -3.88 13.89 9.15
N ARG A 70 -2.54 13.84 9.18
CA ARG A 70 -1.70 15.02 8.87
C ARG A 70 -1.83 15.42 7.40
N VAL A 71 -1.79 14.44 6.48
CA VAL A 71 -2.03 14.66 5.05
C VAL A 71 -3.47 15.15 4.81
N ARG A 72 -4.45 14.50 5.45
CA ARG A 72 -5.86 14.92 5.38
C ARG A 72 -6.05 16.37 5.81
N ALA A 73 -5.52 16.77 6.96
CA ALA A 73 -5.64 18.14 7.47
C ALA A 73 -5.04 19.17 6.52
N ARG A 74 -3.94 18.82 5.83
CA ARG A 74 -3.24 19.73 4.90
C ARG A 74 -3.89 19.83 3.53
N THR A 75 -4.54 18.76 3.05
CA THR A 75 -5.05 18.64 1.68
C THR A 75 -6.58 18.69 1.57
N GLY A 76 -7.31 18.42 2.65
CA GLY A 76 -8.75 18.22 2.64
C GLY A 76 -9.19 16.87 2.04
N ALA A 77 -8.25 15.97 1.78
CA ALA A 77 -8.52 14.66 1.18
C ALA A 77 -9.40 13.78 2.08
N ARG A 78 -10.27 12.97 1.47
CA ARG A 78 -11.08 11.97 2.17
C ARG A 78 -10.29 10.68 2.37
N THR A 79 -10.35 10.10 3.56
CA THR A 79 -9.62 8.88 3.92
C THR A 79 -10.54 7.66 3.86
N ALA A 80 -10.06 6.60 3.19
CA ALA A 80 -10.77 5.34 3.03
C ALA A 80 -9.92 4.14 3.46
N ILE A 81 -10.57 3.15 4.08
CA ILE A 81 -10.01 1.86 4.50
C ILE A 81 -11.06 0.76 4.33
N HIS A 82 -10.63 -0.50 4.26
CA HIS A 82 -11.57 -1.64 4.27
C HIS A 82 -12.34 -1.70 5.60
N PRO A 83 -13.66 -2.00 5.59
CA PRO A 83 -14.50 -2.01 6.80
C PRO A 83 -13.96 -2.87 7.94
N ASP A 84 -13.41 -4.04 7.63
CA ASP A 84 -12.89 -4.98 8.64
C ASP A 84 -11.68 -4.45 9.42
N ASP A 85 -10.97 -3.47 8.88
CA ASP A 85 -9.84 -2.80 9.53
C ASP A 85 -10.23 -1.45 10.16
N ALA A 86 -11.41 -0.92 9.84
CA ALA A 86 -11.83 0.44 10.20
C ALA A 86 -11.92 0.67 11.72
N ALA A 87 -12.46 -0.29 12.47
CA ALA A 87 -12.60 -0.15 13.92
C ALA A 87 -11.23 -0.04 14.61
N HIS A 88 -10.28 -0.88 14.21
CA HIS A 88 -8.91 -0.85 14.73
C HIS A 88 -8.18 0.46 14.35
N ALA A 89 -8.31 0.90 13.09
CA ALA A 89 -7.71 2.15 12.62
C ALA A 89 -8.26 3.37 13.39
N ARG A 90 -9.58 3.43 13.64
CA ARG A 90 -10.18 4.48 14.50
C ARG A 90 -9.66 4.44 15.93
N GLY A 91 -9.41 3.24 16.48
CA GLY A 91 -8.78 3.07 17.79
C GLY A 91 -7.36 3.65 17.85
N GLN A 92 -6.69 3.77 16.73
CA GLN A 92 -5.38 4.46 16.59
C GLN A 92 -5.54 5.96 16.25
N GLY A 93 -6.75 6.49 16.23
CA GLY A 93 -7.04 7.91 15.97
C GLY A 93 -7.27 8.25 14.49
N ALA A 94 -7.44 7.27 13.59
CA ALA A 94 -7.70 7.54 12.19
C ALA A 94 -9.05 8.26 11.99
N GLU A 95 -9.03 9.33 11.22
CA GLU A 95 -10.22 10.00 10.70
C GLU A 95 -10.59 9.36 9.36
N LEU A 96 -11.70 8.61 9.33
CA LEU A 96 -12.13 7.83 8.17
C LEU A 96 -13.46 8.35 7.64
N ASP A 97 -13.55 8.52 6.32
CA ASP A 97 -14.72 9.06 5.62
C ASP A 97 -15.45 8.00 4.80
N ASP A 98 -14.68 7.10 4.15
CA ASP A 98 -15.19 6.18 3.15
C ASP A 98 -14.71 4.74 3.44
N GLU A 99 -15.32 3.78 2.78
CA GLU A 99 -14.94 2.38 2.80
C GLU A 99 -14.24 1.98 1.49
N LEU A 100 -13.22 1.13 1.56
CA LEU A 100 -12.66 0.42 0.41
C LEU A 100 -13.34 -0.94 0.28
N ARG A 101 -14.02 -1.18 -0.83
CA ARG A 101 -14.69 -2.46 -1.09
C ARG A 101 -13.95 -3.26 -2.15
N ILE A 102 -13.75 -4.55 -1.91
CA ILE A 102 -13.10 -5.45 -2.85
C ILE A 102 -13.83 -5.43 -4.21
N GLY A 103 -13.06 -5.30 -5.30
CA GLY A 103 -13.58 -5.19 -6.67
C GLY A 103 -13.97 -3.78 -7.09
N GLU A 104 -14.04 -2.82 -6.15
CA GLU A 104 -14.35 -1.42 -6.48
C GLU A 104 -13.15 -0.72 -7.12
N LYS A 105 -13.44 0.30 -7.94
CA LYS A 105 -12.42 1.18 -8.54
C LYS A 105 -12.29 2.47 -7.74
N CYS A 106 -11.05 2.81 -7.38
CA CYS A 106 -10.66 4.10 -6.84
C CYS A 106 -9.76 4.81 -7.88
N GLY A 107 -10.33 5.70 -8.69
CA GLY A 107 -9.62 6.22 -9.86
C GLY A 107 -9.22 5.08 -10.80
N PRO A 108 -7.91 4.92 -11.13
CA PRO A 108 -7.44 3.84 -11.99
C PRO A 108 -7.23 2.50 -11.25
N LEU A 109 -7.31 2.51 -9.92
CA LEU A 109 -6.93 1.39 -9.06
C LEU A 109 -8.14 0.51 -8.76
N VAL A 110 -8.00 -0.80 -8.90
CA VAL A 110 -8.96 -1.83 -8.48
C VAL A 110 -8.56 -2.34 -7.10
N VAL A 111 -9.49 -2.36 -6.16
CA VAL A 111 -9.27 -2.88 -4.80
C VAL A 111 -9.28 -4.40 -4.81
N VAL A 112 -8.22 -5.03 -4.35
CA VAL A 112 -8.04 -6.49 -4.29
C VAL A 112 -7.89 -6.92 -2.84
N GLY A 113 -8.73 -7.83 -2.34
CA GLY A 113 -8.61 -8.34 -0.97
C GLY A 113 -7.41 -9.25 -0.80
N VAL A 114 -6.59 -8.99 0.23
CA VAL A 114 -5.41 -9.79 0.59
C VAL A 114 -5.34 -10.05 2.10
N PRO A 115 -6.42 -10.55 2.71
CA PRO A 115 -6.47 -10.73 4.15
C PRO A 115 -5.44 -11.73 4.67
N GLY A 116 -5.04 -11.55 5.92
CA GLY A 116 -4.14 -12.45 6.64
C GLY A 116 -3.18 -11.73 7.56
N LYS A 117 -2.57 -10.63 7.16
CA LYS A 117 -1.84 -9.75 8.08
C LYS A 117 -2.82 -8.96 8.95
N SER A 118 -3.90 -8.47 8.32
CA SER A 118 -5.11 -8.01 8.98
C SER A 118 -6.36 -8.52 8.22
N PRO A 119 -7.56 -8.49 8.82
CA PRO A 119 -8.78 -8.98 8.18
C PRO A 119 -9.16 -8.16 6.94
N GLY A 120 -8.97 -6.84 7.00
CA GLY A 120 -9.32 -5.89 5.96
C GLY A 120 -8.16 -5.45 5.07
N GLU A 121 -7.05 -6.19 5.04
CA GLU A 121 -5.93 -5.80 4.18
C GLU A 121 -6.29 -5.91 2.70
N VAL A 122 -5.91 -4.87 1.94
CA VAL A 122 -6.13 -4.79 0.49
C VAL A 122 -4.83 -4.48 -0.25
N ALA A 123 -4.77 -4.95 -1.50
CA ALA A 123 -3.85 -4.48 -2.51
C ALA A 123 -4.62 -3.59 -3.51
N LEU A 124 -3.89 -2.75 -4.24
CA LEU A 124 -4.46 -1.86 -5.25
C LEU A 124 -3.81 -2.18 -6.59
N HIS A 125 -4.61 -2.65 -7.54
CA HIS A 125 -4.13 -3.05 -8.86
C HIS A 125 -4.49 -1.99 -9.91
N TRP A 126 -3.50 -1.54 -10.69
CA TRP A 126 -3.68 -0.69 -11.87
C TRP A 126 -3.47 -1.55 -13.13
N PRO A 127 -4.54 -2.17 -13.68
CA PRO A 127 -4.41 -3.13 -14.78
C PRO A 127 -3.76 -2.53 -16.03
N GLU A 128 -4.18 -1.33 -16.42
CA GLU A 128 -3.74 -0.67 -17.66
C GLU A 128 -2.24 -0.35 -17.66
N ARG A 129 -1.63 -0.24 -16.46
CA ARG A 129 -0.19 0.02 -16.28
C ARG A 129 0.57 -1.19 -15.75
N ARG A 130 -0.11 -2.29 -15.50
CA ARG A 130 0.49 -3.50 -14.93
C ARG A 130 1.24 -3.23 -13.62
N ILE A 131 0.62 -2.40 -12.76
CA ILE A 131 1.17 -2.02 -11.45
C ILE A 131 0.33 -2.63 -10.34
N LEU A 132 0.98 -3.24 -9.36
CA LEU A 132 0.37 -3.68 -8.12
C LEU A 132 0.97 -2.91 -6.95
N VAL A 133 0.13 -2.30 -6.13
CA VAL A 133 0.52 -1.65 -4.86
C VAL A 133 0.05 -2.54 -3.72
N VAL A 134 0.94 -2.81 -2.79
CA VAL A 134 0.64 -3.66 -1.62
C VAL A 134 1.08 -2.97 -0.32
N GLY A 135 0.34 -3.27 0.75
CA GLY A 135 0.74 -2.95 2.11
C GLY A 135 1.67 -4.02 2.69
N ASP A 136 1.28 -4.55 3.84
CA ASP A 136 2.08 -5.50 4.63
C ASP A 136 2.02 -6.95 4.12
N CYS A 137 1.14 -7.27 3.17
CA CYS A 137 1.03 -8.64 2.65
C CYS A 137 2.29 -9.10 1.90
N ILE A 138 3.07 -8.15 1.36
CA ILE A 138 4.37 -8.40 0.75
C ILE A 138 5.28 -7.21 1.07
N ILE A 139 6.51 -7.48 1.50
CA ILE A 139 7.54 -6.46 1.71
C ILE A 139 8.67 -6.61 0.68
N GLY A 140 9.31 -5.50 0.32
CA GLY A 140 10.48 -5.46 -0.57
C GLY A 140 11.80 -5.61 0.18
N ASN A 141 11.91 -6.64 1.01
CA ASN A 141 13.12 -6.91 1.80
C ASN A 141 13.43 -8.41 1.81
N PRO A 142 14.66 -8.85 1.47
CA PRO A 142 15.79 -8.02 1.03
C PRO A 142 15.55 -7.35 -0.35
N PRO A 143 16.30 -6.30 -0.69
CA PRO A 143 16.16 -5.59 -1.97
C PRO A 143 16.16 -6.52 -3.18
N GLY A 144 15.24 -6.28 -4.14
CA GLY A 144 15.08 -7.10 -5.35
C GLY A 144 14.33 -8.41 -5.14
N ARG A 145 13.78 -8.66 -3.96
CA ARG A 145 12.96 -9.85 -3.63
C ARG A 145 11.66 -9.45 -2.95
N CYS A 146 10.65 -10.30 -3.13
CA CYS A 146 9.45 -10.28 -2.30
C CYS A 146 9.72 -11.06 -1.00
N GLY A 147 9.27 -10.51 0.13
CA GLY A 147 9.34 -11.14 1.44
C GLY A 147 8.00 -11.04 2.18
N LEU A 148 7.89 -11.76 3.28
CA LEU A 148 6.79 -11.63 4.24
C LEU A 148 7.31 -11.06 5.56
N LEU A 149 6.43 -10.40 6.29
CA LEU A 149 6.67 -10.07 7.70
C LEU A 149 6.79 -11.34 8.55
N ARG A 150 7.24 -11.20 9.80
CA ARG A 150 7.24 -12.30 10.78
C ARG A 150 5.80 -12.72 11.11
N GLU A 151 5.56 -14.01 11.24
CA GLU A 151 4.22 -14.55 11.55
C GLU A 151 3.62 -13.98 12.84
N SER A 152 4.46 -13.60 13.81
CA SER A 152 4.01 -13.01 15.08
C SER A 152 3.27 -11.68 14.96
N VAL A 153 3.34 -11.02 13.79
CA VAL A 153 2.62 -9.76 13.50
C VAL A 153 1.47 -9.95 12.49
N MET A 154 1.14 -11.19 12.15
CA MET A 154 0.05 -11.56 11.26
C MET A 154 -1.12 -12.13 12.07
N ASP A 155 -2.34 -11.77 11.70
CA ASP A 155 -3.54 -12.35 12.34
C ASP A 155 -3.75 -13.81 11.90
N ASP A 156 -3.51 -14.11 10.60
CA ASP A 156 -3.62 -15.45 10.02
C ASP A 156 -2.53 -15.67 8.94
N PRO A 157 -1.38 -16.25 9.30
CA PRO A 157 -0.29 -16.50 8.35
C PRO A 157 -0.66 -17.43 7.19
N ARG A 158 -1.57 -18.40 7.43
CA ARG A 158 -2.03 -19.32 6.37
C ARG A 158 -2.88 -18.60 5.35
N ARG A 159 -3.81 -17.78 5.84
CA ARG A 159 -4.66 -16.94 5.00
C ARG A 159 -3.82 -15.96 4.18
N LEU A 160 -2.81 -15.33 4.80
CA LEU A 160 -1.90 -14.42 4.09
C LEU A 160 -1.20 -15.12 2.93
N ARG A 161 -0.63 -16.32 3.12
CA ARG A 161 0.00 -17.07 2.03
C ARG A 161 -0.96 -17.40 0.90
N GLN A 162 -2.23 -17.71 1.20
CA GLN A 162 -3.27 -17.92 0.19
C GLN A 162 -3.56 -16.63 -0.59
N SER A 163 -3.70 -15.51 0.12
CA SER A 163 -3.91 -14.18 -0.47
C SER A 163 -2.75 -13.79 -1.39
N VAL A 164 -1.51 -13.94 -0.91
CA VAL A 164 -0.30 -13.65 -1.71
C VAL A 164 -0.23 -14.53 -2.96
N ARG A 165 -0.54 -15.83 -2.85
CA ARG A 165 -0.62 -16.74 -4.01
C ARG A 165 -1.67 -16.30 -5.02
N SER A 166 -2.83 -15.81 -4.57
CA SER A 166 -3.92 -15.38 -5.46
C SER A 166 -3.53 -14.18 -6.33
N LEU A 167 -2.59 -13.34 -5.89
CA LEU A 167 -2.08 -12.21 -6.64
C LEU A 167 -1.37 -12.64 -7.95
N LEU A 168 -0.89 -13.89 -8.06
CA LEU A 168 -0.31 -14.41 -9.29
C LEU A 168 -1.31 -14.47 -10.46
N ALA A 169 -2.62 -14.44 -10.18
CA ALA A 169 -3.66 -14.37 -11.22
C ALA A 169 -3.76 -12.98 -11.87
N LEU A 170 -3.22 -11.93 -11.23
CA LEU A 170 -3.22 -10.57 -11.78
C LEU A 170 -2.10 -10.40 -12.82
N ASP A 171 -2.33 -9.52 -13.79
CA ASP A 171 -1.27 -9.09 -14.71
C ASP A 171 -0.59 -7.84 -14.16
N PHE A 172 0.66 -7.98 -13.72
CA PHE A 172 1.51 -6.88 -13.26
C PHE A 172 2.98 -7.20 -13.53
N ASP A 173 3.77 -6.15 -13.71
CA ASP A 173 5.22 -6.19 -13.87
C ASP A 173 5.94 -5.36 -12.80
N THR A 174 5.24 -4.34 -12.27
CA THR A 174 5.72 -3.47 -11.20
C THR A 174 5.00 -3.77 -9.89
N LEU A 175 5.76 -3.90 -8.80
CA LEU A 175 5.25 -4.03 -7.44
C LEU A 175 5.75 -2.86 -6.60
N LEU A 176 4.82 -2.04 -6.12
CA LEU A 176 5.08 -0.96 -5.19
C LEU A 176 4.66 -1.43 -3.79
N VAL A 177 5.57 -1.30 -2.83
CA VAL A 177 5.41 -1.85 -1.47
C VAL A 177 5.34 -0.73 -0.45
N GLY A 178 4.53 -0.90 0.58
CA GLY A 178 4.53 -0.04 1.76
C GLY A 178 5.85 -0.11 2.54
N ASP A 179 6.49 -1.27 2.54
CA ASP A 179 7.68 -1.57 3.33
C ASP A 179 8.81 -2.14 2.48
N GLY A 180 10.00 -1.54 2.55
CA GLY A 180 11.20 -1.97 1.81
C GLY A 180 11.34 -1.35 0.43
N MET A 181 12.01 -2.06 -0.50
CA MET A 181 12.31 -1.57 -1.84
C MET A 181 11.27 -2.04 -2.86
N PRO A 182 10.70 -1.13 -3.68
CA PRO A 182 9.80 -1.52 -4.77
C PRO A 182 10.54 -2.33 -5.84
N ILE A 183 9.81 -3.17 -6.58
CA ILE A 183 10.31 -3.94 -7.71
C ILE A 183 9.66 -3.39 -8.97
N LEU A 184 10.45 -2.68 -9.79
CA LEU A 184 9.90 -1.92 -10.92
C LEU A 184 9.72 -2.75 -12.19
N HIS A 185 10.42 -3.89 -12.31
CA HIS A 185 10.33 -4.82 -13.44
C HIS A 185 10.48 -6.27 -12.97
N GLY A 186 9.77 -7.20 -13.61
CA GLY A 186 9.83 -8.63 -13.30
C GLY A 186 9.24 -8.97 -11.92
N ALA A 187 8.36 -8.12 -11.38
CA ALA A 187 7.82 -8.29 -10.04
C ALA A 187 6.99 -9.57 -9.88
N LYS A 188 6.30 -9.99 -10.94
CA LYS A 188 5.50 -11.23 -10.92
C LYS A 188 6.38 -12.48 -10.75
N GLU A 189 7.56 -12.50 -11.36
CA GLU A 189 8.56 -13.56 -11.20
C GLU A 189 9.09 -13.59 -9.76
N ARG A 190 9.36 -12.41 -9.17
CA ARG A 190 9.79 -12.31 -7.75
C ARG A 190 8.69 -12.78 -6.80
N LEU A 191 7.42 -12.47 -7.12
CA LEU A 191 6.30 -12.99 -6.34
C LEU A 191 6.20 -14.51 -6.45
N LYS A 192 6.38 -15.08 -7.65
CA LYS A 192 6.38 -16.53 -7.85
C LYS A 192 7.47 -17.20 -7.02
N GLU A 193 8.70 -16.66 -7.04
CA GLU A 193 9.79 -17.18 -6.20
C GLU A 193 9.42 -17.21 -4.71
N LEU A 194 8.76 -16.16 -4.20
CA LEU A 194 8.26 -16.14 -2.82
C LEU A 194 7.21 -17.25 -2.59
N VAL A 195 6.21 -17.36 -3.48
CA VAL A 195 5.13 -18.34 -3.37
C VAL A 195 5.66 -19.78 -3.39
N ASP A 196 6.68 -20.07 -4.20
CA ASP A 196 7.34 -21.39 -4.27
C ASP A 196 8.02 -21.77 -2.94
N THR A 197 8.24 -20.82 -2.02
CA THR A 197 8.75 -21.12 -0.66
C THR A 197 7.68 -21.57 0.32
N PHE A 198 6.38 -21.36 0.02
CA PHE A 198 5.29 -21.67 0.94
C PHE A 198 4.98 -23.16 1.07
N GLU A 199 5.50 -23.99 0.17
CA GLU A 199 5.24 -25.42 0.08
C GLU A 199 6.37 -26.28 0.71
N LYS A 200 7.37 -25.62 1.28
CA LYS A 200 8.49 -26.26 1.98
C LYS A 200 8.35 -26.17 3.50
#